data_f6dc676aa64135d7abbdd09fe8699b8b
#
_entry.id   f6dc676aa64135d7abbdd09fe8699b8b
#
_cell.length_a   1.000
_cell.length_b   1.000
_cell.length_c   1.000
_cell.angle_alpha   90.00
_cell.angle_beta   90.00
_cell.angle_gamma   90.00
#
_symmetry.space_group_name_H-M   'P 1'
#
loop_
_entity.id
_entity.type
_entity.pdbx_description
1 polymer ?
#
loop_
_entity_poly.entity_id
_entity_poly.type
_entity_poly.pdbx_seq_one_letter_code
_entity_poly.pdbx_strand_id
1 'polypeptide(L)'
;MKKILIIILCILLCAGIGGLAYTLTKDKNPSTNIEQPNDTDSSSTGNNPPNVDDTEYEGSDNGDTTKELVSAPNEASLIKEGMNMVSGASIYLGEEEYEPAIRFTFNVSSALKAEVDASENKQLAFLVAPQSYFDDVNPNNYTYIDWVMALNGAGKEVFWSPLDEASFIESGDDYIVRFRLQNVLYENMNRGFVCMLVLATNTGNGITYQYNSYQSGVTYRSNARSFAYVAAAALNAHVLGMETFDDAKLARLKGYINQSIDLANGLEESTDDGSKVVMEVSPTGPKTVSVGETFKVKVSYFPENVNYPIWYRSTDTTVLTVDDNGNVTALKAGTAIIGVYIAGETYGITVTVS
;
A
#
# COMPACT_ATOMS: atom_id res chain seq x y z
N MET A 1 33.04 -4.18 -11.46
CA MET A 1 33.56 -5.00 -10.36
C MET A 1 33.46 -4.31 -8.99
N LYS A 2 33.76 -3.01 -8.85
CA LYS A 2 33.65 -2.30 -7.55
C LYS A 2 32.18 -2.15 -7.03
N LYS A 3 31.21 -1.95 -7.91
CA LYS A 3 29.77 -1.91 -7.51
C LYS A 3 29.27 -3.23 -6.90
N ILE A 4 29.82 -4.35 -7.37
CA ILE A 4 29.52 -5.69 -6.82
C ILE A 4 30.06 -5.86 -5.39
N LEU A 5 31.17 -5.22 -5.07
CA LEU A 5 31.81 -5.33 -3.75
C LEU A 5 31.03 -4.60 -2.67
N ILE A 6 30.41 -3.46 -3.00
CA ILE A 6 29.54 -2.71 -2.06
C ILE A 6 28.27 -3.50 -1.77
N ILE A 7 27.69 -4.14 -2.78
CA ILE A 7 26.53 -5.03 -2.64
C ILE A 7 26.84 -6.20 -1.70
N ILE A 8 28.03 -6.81 -1.85
CA ILE A 8 28.47 -7.92 -0.99
C ILE A 8 28.70 -7.44 0.45
N LEU A 9 29.20 -6.23 0.66
CA LEU A 9 29.44 -5.68 2.00
C LEU A 9 28.12 -5.34 2.72
N CYS A 10 27.13 -4.82 2.03
CA CYS A 10 25.78 -4.59 2.58
C CYS A 10 25.08 -5.93 2.89
N ILE A 11 25.22 -6.95 2.04
CA ILE A 11 24.66 -8.29 2.27
C ILE A 11 25.37 -8.99 3.43
N LEU A 12 26.68 -8.84 3.59
CA LEU A 12 27.44 -9.43 4.70
C LEU A 12 27.16 -8.77 6.06
N LEU A 13 26.76 -7.51 6.10
CA LEU A 13 26.28 -6.84 7.32
C LEU A 13 24.86 -7.24 7.70
N CYS A 14 24.05 -7.73 6.74
CA CYS A 14 22.69 -8.21 6.94
C CYS A 14 22.57 -9.73 7.11
N ALA A 15 23.62 -10.50 6.75
CA ALA A 15 23.62 -11.98 6.75
C ALA A 15 24.15 -12.56 8.07
N GLY A 16 23.51 -12.22 9.19
CA GLY A 16 23.69 -12.90 10.48
C GLY A 16 22.55 -13.88 10.72
N ILE A 17 22.76 -15.14 10.30
CA ILE A 17 22.13 -16.36 10.82
C ILE A 17 20.61 -16.50 10.65
N GLY A 18 20.20 -17.43 9.79
CA GLY A 18 18.83 -17.99 9.74
C GLY A 18 18.31 -18.08 8.32
N GLY A 19 18.67 -19.14 7.60
CA GLY A 19 18.25 -19.34 6.22
C GLY A 19 16.79 -19.72 6.09
N LEU A 20 16.03 -18.89 5.43
CA LEU A 20 14.90 -19.29 4.59
C LEU A 20 15.09 -18.54 3.28
N ALA A 21 15.54 -19.30 2.26
CA ALA A 21 15.78 -18.80 0.93
C ALA A 21 14.45 -18.44 0.27
N TYR A 22 14.07 -17.15 0.30
CA TYR A 22 13.18 -16.63 -0.70
C TYR A 22 13.96 -16.51 -2.00
N THR A 23 13.70 -17.41 -2.93
CA THR A 23 14.25 -17.34 -4.28
C THR A 23 13.65 -16.12 -4.98
N LEU A 24 14.44 -15.04 -5.01
CA LEU A 24 14.24 -13.98 -5.97
C LEU A 24 14.55 -14.54 -7.35
N THR A 25 13.55 -14.85 -8.13
CA THR A 25 13.73 -15.03 -9.55
C THR A 25 14.04 -13.65 -10.13
N LYS A 26 15.31 -13.42 -10.38
CA LYS A 26 15.78 -12.34 -11.21
C LYS A 26 15.25 -12.62 -12.62
N ASP A 27 14.26 -11.85 -13.07
CA ASP A 27 13.81 -11.91 -14.44
C ASP A 27 15.03 -11.63 -15.35
N LYS A 28 15.57 -12.70 -15.93
CA LYS A 28 16.47 -12.59 -17.06
C LYS A 28 15.62 -12.24 -18.26
N ASN A 29 15.59 -10.98 -18.59
CA ASN A 29 15.04 -10.51 -19.84
C ASN A 29 15.87 -11.10 -20.99
N PRO A 30 15.32 -11.95 -21.85
CA PRO A 30 15.94 -12.22 -23.13
C PRO A 30 15.59 -11.03 -24.02
N SER A 31 16.63 -10.29 -24.42
CA SER A 31 16.53 -9.28 -25.46
C SER A 31 15.99 -9.89 -26.73
N THR A 32 14.75 -9.55 -27.11
CA THR A 32 14.36 -9.37 -28.52
C THR A 32 12.92 -8.83 -28.58
N ASN A 33 12.76 -7.70 -29.28
CA ASN A 33 11.56 -7.08 -29.79
C ASN A 33 10.48 -6.72 -28.75
N ILE A 34 10.56 -5.46 -28.34
CA ILE A 34 9.52 -4.78 -27.57
C ILE A 34 8.39 -4.39 -28.54
N GLU A 35 7.43 -5.25 -28.72
CA GLU A 35 6.06 -4.78 -28.82
C GLU A 35 5.64 -4.44 -27.40
N GLN A 36 5.32 -3.17 -27.15
CA GLN A 36 4.73 -2.74 -25.89
C GLN A 36 3.53 -3.63 -25.59
N PRO A 37 3.52 -4.44 -24.54
CA PRO A 37 2.27 -4.95 -24.06
C PRO A 37 1.50 -3.70 -23.62
N ASN A 38 0.27 -3.56 -24.06
CA ASN A 38 -0.69 -2.68 -23.44
C ASN A 38 -0.81 -3.15 -21.98
N ASP A 39 0.12 -2.67 -21.13
CA ASP A 39 -0.11 -2.65 -19.71
C ASP A 39 -1.35 -1.78 -19.54
N THR A 40 -2.51 -2.41 -19.42
CA THR A 40 -3.62 -1.81 -18.72
C THR A 40 -3.21 -1.71 -17.26
N ASP A 41 -2.14 -0.99 -17.08
CA ASP A 41 -1.72 -0.47 -15.83
C ASP A 41 -2.75 0.57 -15.48
N SER A 42 -3.57 0.31 -14.47
CA SER A 42 -4.42 1.33 -13.88
C SER A 42 -3.52 2.44 -13.34
N SER A 43 -2.97 3.24 -14.23
CA SER A 43 -2.47 4.55 -13.89
C SER A 43 -3.71 5.39 -13.66
N SER A 44 -4.20 5.41 -12.41
CA SER A 44 -5.19 6.38 -12.00
C SER A 44 -4.61 7.77 -12.21
N THR A 45 -4.78 8.31 -13.41
CA THR A 45 -4.59 9.71 -13.66
C THR A 45 -5.70 10.44 -12.90
N GLY A 46 -5.40 10.95 -11.73
CA GLY A 46 -6.06 12.10 -11.18
C GLY A 46 -7.16 11.95 -10.14
N ASN A 47 -7.42 10.76 -9.57
CA ASN A 47 -8.15 10.68 -8.32
C ASN A 47 -7.36 9.75 -7.40
N ASN A 48 -6.63 10.34 -6.45
CA ASN A 48 -6.06 9.59 -5.36
C ASN A 48 -7.13 8.67 -4.78
N PRO A 49 -6.83 7.37 -4.56
CA PRO A 49 -7.67 6.58 -3.68
C PRO A 49 -7.77 7.36 -2.37
N PRO A 50 -8.92 7.32 -1.69
CA PRO A 50 -9.13 8.03 -0.46
C PRO A 50 -7.95 7.77 0.47
N ASN A 51 -7.45 8.85 1.06
CA ASN A 51 -6.45 8.79 2.11
C ASN A 51 -7.13 8.08 3.28
N VAL A 52 -6.86 6.79 3.43
CA VAL A 52 -7.38 6.04 4.57
C VAL A 52 -6.60 6.54 5.76
N ASP A 53 -7.24 7.37 6.55
CA ASP A 53 -6.75 7.73 7.88
C ASP A 53 -6.88 6.46 8.74
N ASP A 54 -5.75 5.78 8.97
CA ASP A 54 -5.66 4.59 9.83
C ASP A 54 -5.93 4.91 11.32
N THR A 55 -6.59 6.03 11.61
CA THR A 55 -6.76 6.51 12.97
C THR A 55 -7.77 5.74 13.81
N GLU A 56 -8.51 4.76 13.27
CA GLU A 56 -9.46 3.97 14.05
C GLU A 56 -9.49 2.49 13.66
N TYR A 57 -8.37 1.79 13.73
CA TYR A 57 -8.40 0.35 13.93
C TYR A 57 -8.21 0.05 15.42
N GLU A 58 -9.27 0.19 16.18
CA GLU A 58 -9.39 -0.46 17.50
C GLU A 58 -9.74 -1.94 17.26
N GLY A 59 -8.77 -2.74 16.85
CA GLY A 59 -8.82 -4.17 17.10
C GLY A 59 -8.90 -4.34 18.61
N SER A 60 -9.87 -5.11 19.08
CA SER A 60 -10.12 -5.39 20.48
C SER A 60 -8.89 -6.05 21.12
N ASP A 61 -7.89 -5.25 21.47
CA ASP A 61 -6.88 -5.61 22.44
C ASP A 61 -7.36 -5.06 23.79
N ASN A 62 -7.80 -5.96 24.66
CA ASN A 62 -8.13 -5.69 26.05
C ASN A 62 -6.86 -5.33 26.84
N GLY A 63 -6.25 -4.24 26.54
CA GLY A 63 -5.05 -3.74 27.17
C GLY A 63 -4.80 -2.30 26.79
N ASP A 64 -5.40 -1.40 27.58
CA ASP A 64 -5.03 0.00 27.77
C ASP A 64 -3.64 0.37 27.25
N THR A 65 -3.56 0.84 26.02
CA THR A 65 -2.54 1.80 25.57
C THR A 65 -3.07 2.49 24.32
N THR A 66 -3.46 3.75 24.47
CA THR A 66 -3.44 4.73 23.38
C THR A 66 -2.02 4.79 22.83
N LYS A 67 -1.67 3.88 21.92
CA LYS A 67 -0.44 4.00 21.14
C LYS A 67 -0.66 5.22 20.23
N GLU A 68 -0.09 6.37 20.63
CA GLU A 68 0.04 7.50 19.72
C GLU A 68 0.59 6.97 18.40
N LEU A 69 -0.10 7.27 17.30
CA LEU A 69 0.37 7.02 15.95
C LEU A 69 1.69 7.76 15.78
N VAL A 70 2.78 7.03 15.92
CA VAL A 70 4.10 7.61 15.74
C VAL A 70 4.29 7.79 14.24
N SER A 71 4.18 9.02 13.79
CA SER A 71 4.64 9.39 12.45
C SER A 71 6.09 8.94 12.28
N ALA A 72 6.46 8.45 11.09
CA ALA A 72 7.87 8.27 10.76
C ALA A 72 8.62 9.56 11.14
N PRO A 73 9.79 9.47 11.80
CA PRO A 73 10.51 10.66 12.19
C PRO A 73 10.75 11.50 10.94
N ASN A 74 10.02 12.60 10.85
CA ASN A 74 10.05 13.51 9.72
C ASN A 74 11.21 14.49 9.96
N GLU A 75 12.39 13.95 10.15
CA GLU A 75 13.59 14.76 10.14
C GLU A 75 13.83 15.15 8.70
N ALA A 76 13.57 16.41 8.36
CA ALA A 76 13.73 16.94 6.99
C ALA A 76 15.11 16.61 6.41
N SER A 77 16.13 16.43 7.25
CA SER A 77 17.49 16.01 6.86
C SER A 77 17.58 14.59 6.31
N LEU A 78 16.62 13.72 6.62
CA LEU A 78 16.62 12.31 6.18
C LEU A 78 15.75 12.09 4.95
N ILE A 79 14.96 13.07 4.55
CA ILE A 79 14.16 12.99 3.33
C ILE A 79 15.02 13.47 2.16
N LYS A 80 15.09 12.65 1.12
CA LYS A 80 15.73 13.01 -0.15
C LYS A 80 14.72 13.56 -1.12
N GLU A 81 14.93 14.82 -1.55
CA GLU A 81 14.16 15.38 -2.64
C GLU A 81 14.36 14.58 -3.93
N GLY A 82 13.35 14.54 -4.77
CA GLY A 82 13.38 13.85 -6.05
C GLY A 82 13.01 12.37 -5.97
N MET A 83 12.60 11.87 -4.81
CA MET A 83 11.94 10.56 -4.71
C MET A 83 10.73 10.62 -3.78
N ASN A 84 9.59 10.16 -4.27
CA ASN A 84 8.35 10.13 -3.50
C ASN A 84 7.52 8.89 -3.82
N MET A 85 6.83 8.38 -2.81
CA MET A 85 5.90 7.28 -2.99
C MET A 85 4.65 7.77 -3.71
N VAL A 86 4.25 7.07 -4.76
CA VAL A 86 2.92 7.19 -5.33
C VAL A 86 1.94 6.53 -4.35
N SER A 87 0.82 7.16 -4.05
CA SER A 87 -0.08 6.82 -2.95
C SER A 87 -0.35 5.31 -2.81
N GLY A 88 0.19 4.73 -1.74
CA GLY A 88 -0.04 3.35 -1.35
C GLY A 88 0.51 2.30 -2.32
N ALA A 89 0.01 1.08 -2.17
CA ALA A 89 0.31 -0.02 -3.05
C ALA A 89 -0.93 -0.43 -3.86
N SER A 90 -0.71 -1.08 -5.00
CA SER A 90 -1.75 -1.69 -5.84
C SER A 90 -1.52 -3.19 -5.96
N ILE A 91 -2.54 -3.92 -6.38
CA ILE A 91 -2.34 -5.31 -6.74
C ILE A 91 -1.75 -5.39 -8.15
N TYR A 92 -0.80 -6.30 -8.34
CA TYR A 92 -0.36 -6.77 -9.64
C TYR A 92 -0.87 -8.20 -9.80
N LEU A 93 -1.78 -8.43 -10.74
CA LEU A 93 -2.36 -9.75 -10.98
C LEU A 93 -1.48 -10.63 -11.87
N GLY A 94 -0.54 -10.01 -12.59
CA GLY A 94 0.29 -10.73 -13.56
C GLY A 94 -0.51 -11.19 -14.78
N GLU A 95 0.21 -11.80 -15.71
CA GLU A 95 -0.35 -12.70 -16.71
C GLU A 95 -0.32 -14.13 -16.17
N GLU A 96 -0.86 -15.11 -16.88
CA GLU A 96 -1.00 -16.49 -16.41
C GLU A 96 0.31 -17.13 -15.89
N GLU A 97 1.47 -16.62 -16.35
CA GLU A 97 2.79 -17.12 -15.98
C GLU A 97 3.43 -16.38 -14.78
N TYR A 98 2.84 -15.27 -14.30
CA TYR A 98 3.42 -14.45 -13.24
C TYR A 98 2.58 -14.52 -11.97
N GLU A 99 3.28 -14.71 -10.85
CA GLU A 99 2.66 -14.69 -9.53
C GLU A 99 2.09 -13.30 -9.20
N PRO A 100 0.92 -13.23 -8.58
CA PRO A 100 0.36 -11.96 -8.13
C PRO A 100 1.24 -11.32 -7.06
N ALA A 101 1.19 -9.99 -6.98
CA ALA A 101 2.07 -9.23 -6.10
C ALA A 101 1.38 -8.02 -5.48
N ILE A 102 1.87 -7.58 -4.33
CA ILE A 102 1.67 -6.22 -3.85
C ILE A 102 2.70 -5.36 -4.58
N ARG A 103 2.24 -4.36 -5.34
CA ARG A 103 3.10 -3.48 -6.12
C ARG A 103 3.18 -2.10 -5.48
N PHE A 104 4.38 -1.72 -5.04
CA PHE A 104 4.70 -0.39 -4.55
C PHE A 104 5.36 0.41 -5.69
N THR A 105 4.96 1.67 -5.84
CA THR A 105 5.41 2.55 -6.92
C THR A 105 5.97 3.84 -6.36
N PHE A 106 7.10 4.28 -6.90
CA PHE A 106 7.76 5.52 -6.52
C PHE A 106 8.13 6.33 -7.76
N ASN A 107 8.04 7.65 -7.65
CA ASN A 107 8.59 8.56 -8.63
C ASN A 107 10.04 8.90 -8.24
N VAL A 108 10.91 8.95 -9.24
CA VAL A 108 12.31 9.36 -9.13
C VAL A 108 12.56 10.45 -10.16
N SER A 109 12.99 11.63 -9.72
CA SER A 109 13.29 12.72 -10.64
C SER A 109 14.52 12.41 -11.51
N SER A 110 14.52 12.93 -12.73
CA SER A 110 15.67 12.85 -13.63
C SER A 110 16.95 13.43 -13.00
N ALA A 111 16.81 14.47 -12.19
CA ALA A 111 17.93 15.08 -11.47
C ALA A 111 18.54 14.12 -10.44
N LEU A 112 17.71 13.40 -9.67
CA LEU A 112 18.17 12.42 -8.70
C LEU A 112 18.80 11.20 -9.41
N LYS A 113 18.18 10.71 -10.49
CA LYS A 113 18.76 9.63 -11.31
C LYS A 113 20.15 10.00 -11.80
N ALA A 114 20.32 11.20 -12.36
CA ALA A 114 21.60 11.71 -12.83
C ALA A 114 22.63 11.85 -11.69
N GLU A 115 22.21 12.31 -10.50
CA GLU A 115 23.05 12.38 -9.30
C GLU A 115 23.57 10.99 -8.89
N VAL A 116 22.75 9.97 -8.96
CA VAL A 116 23.12 8.60 -8.61
C VAL A 116 24.04 7.99 -9.66
N ASP A 117 23.75 8.21 -10.95
CA ASP A 117 24.54 7.70 -12.05
C ASP A 117 25.96 8.29 -12.09
N ALA A 118 26.09 9.56 -11.74
CA ALA A 118 27.38 10.25 -11.68
C ALA A 118 28.25 9.82 -10.49
N SER A 119 27.76 8.97 -9.58
CA SER A 119 28.43 8.63 -8.33
C SER A 119 28.60 7.12 -8.15
N GLU A 120 29.84 6.68 -7.93
CA GLU A 120 30.11 5.29 -7.53
C GLU A 120 29.71 5.00 -6.06
N ASN A 121 29.45 6.05 -5.28
CA ASN A 121 29.21 5.94 -3.84
C ASN A 121 27.71 5.98 -3.47
N LYS A 122 26.82 6.17 -4.46
CA LYS A 122 25.38 6.29 -4.25
C LYS A 122 24.63 5.14 -4.90
N GLN A 123 23.59 4.68 -4.20
CA GLN A 123 22.73 3.63 -4.71
C GLN A 123 21.30 3.83 -4.21
N LEU A 124 20.32 3.70 -5.11
CA LEU A 124 18.92 3.58 -4.75
C LEU A 124 18.57 2.11 -4.51
N ALA A 125 17.76 1.86 -3.49
CA ALA A 125 17.25 0.53 -3.17
C ALA A 125 15.85 0.60 -2.57
N PHE A 126 15.08 -0.47 -2.75
CA PHE A 126 13.87 -0.68 -1.97
C PHE A 126 14.21 -1.34 -0.65
N LEU A 127 13.53 -0.90 0.39
CA LEU A 127 13.56 -1.48 1.71
C LEU A 127 12.14 -1.89 2.09
N VAL A 128 11.93 -3.16 2.38
CA VAL A 128 10.61 -3.74 2.65
C VAL A 128 10.63 -4.55 3.92
N ALA A 129 9.60 -4.36 4.74
CA ALA A 129 9.42 -5.14 5.96
C ALA A 129 7.93 -5.29 6.30
N PRO A 130 7.56 -6.34 7.04
CA PRO A 130 6.26 -6.41 7.67
C PRO A 130 6.01 -5.23 8.60
N GLN A 131 4.82 -4.64 8.55
CA GLN A 131 4.43 -3.53 9.42
C GLN A 131 4.62 -3.87 10.89
N SER A 132 4.26 -5.09 11.30
CA SER A 132 4.38 -5.54 12.69
C SER A 132 5.80 -5.43 13.26
N TYR A 133 6.83 -5.45 12.41
CA TYR A 133 8.21 -5.28 12.89
C TYR A 133 8.47 -3.88 13.42
N PHE A 134 7.79 -2.89 12.88
CA PHE A 134 7.89 -1.51 13.33
C PHE A 134 7.10 -1.26 14.62
N ASP A 135 6.08 -2.06 14.90
CA ASP A 135 5.26 -1.95 16.11
C ASP A 135 6.00 -2.45 17.35
N ASP A 136 6.94 -3.37 17.18
CA ASP A 136 7.73 -3.97 18.28
C ASP A 136 8.88 -3.09 18.78
N VAL A 137 9.24 -2.03 18.06
CA VAL A 137 10.34 -1.13 18.38
C VAL A 137 9.78 0.25 18.73
N ASN A 138 10.21 0.82 19.86
CA ASN A 138 9.83 2.18 20.22
C ASN A 138 10.54 3.19 19.29
N PRO A 139 9.82 3.82 18.36
CA PRO A 139 10.41 4.68 17.35
C PRO A 139 10.82 6.06 17.88
N ASN A 140 10.51 6.40 19.13
CA ASN A 140 10.71 7.73 19.68
C ASN A 140 12.18 8.16 19.78
N ASN A 141 13.11 7.22 19.67
CA ASN A 141 14.55 7.46 19.82
C ASN A 141 15.37 7.11 18.57
N TYR A 142 14.73 6.72 17.49
CA TYR A 142 15.41 6.27 16.26
C TYR A 142 14.90 7.03 15.07
N THR A 143 15.81 7.37 14.17
CA THR A 143 15.42 7.67 12.79
C THR A 143 14.80 6.41 12.17
N TYR A 144 14.02 6.56 11.11
CA TYR A 144 13.40 5.41 10.47
C TYR A 144 14.44 4.36 10.01
N ILE A 145 15.59 4.80 9.53
CA ILE A 145 16.69 3.91 9.11
C ILE A 145 17.38 3.26 10.31
N ASP A 146 17.67 4.02 11.36
CA ASP A 146 18.23 3.45 12.59
C ASP A 146 17.31 2.38 13.18
N TRP A 147 16.02 2.62 13.08
CA TRP A 147 15.00 1.69 13.50
C TRP A 147 15.00 0.39 12.68
N VAL A 148 15.06 0.49 11.35
CA VAL A 148 15.21 -0.66 10.46
C VAL A 148 16.50 -1.42 10.77
N MET A 149 17.61 -0.71 11.01
CA MET A 149 18.88 -1.34 11.38
C MET A 149 18.82 -2.01 12.75
N ALA A 150 18.07 -1.43 13.71
CA ALA A 150 17.82 -2.05 15.01
C ALA A 150 16.99 -3.34 14.88
N LEU A 151 16.00 -3.38 13.99
CA LEU A 151 15.24 -4.59 13.68
C LEU A 151 16.14 -5.70 13.12
N ASN A 152 17.06 -5.38 12.21
CA ASN A 152 18.05 -6.33 11.70
C ASN A 152 18.97 -6.84 12.83
N GLY A 153 19.40 -5.96 13.72
CA GLY A 153 20.19 -6.31 14.90
C GLY A 153 19.43 -7.22 15.87
N ALA A 154 18.10 -7.12 15.91
CA ALA A 154 17.22 -8.00 16.67
C ALA A 154 16.89 -9.32 15.94
N GLY A 155 17.51 -9.60 14.81
CA GLY A 155 17.29 -10.81 14.02
C GLY A 155 15.99 -10.81 13.19
N LYS A 156 15.36 -9.65 13.03
CA LYS A 156 14.17 -9.49 12.18
C LYS A 156 14.62 -9.16 10.75
N GLU A 157 14.18 -9.94 9.80
CA GLU A 157 14.56 -9.78 8.40
C GLU A 157 13.91 -8.54 7.79
N VAL A 158 14.75 -7.61 7.32
CA VAL A 158 14.33 -6.49 6.47
C VAL A 158 14.88 -6.74 5.07
N PHE A 159 14.00 -6.66 4.10
CA PHE A 159 14.37 -6.96 2.73
C PHE A 159 14.96 -5.73 2.05
N TRP A 160 16.18 -5.90 1.48
CA TRP A 160 16.89 -4.87 0.74
C TRP A 160 17.02 -5.27 -0.72
N SER A 161 16.50 -4.45 -1.66
CA SER A 161 16.57 -4.69 -3.10
C SER A 161 17.16 -3.49 -3.83
N PRO A 162 18.44 -3.54 -4.22
CA PRO A 162 19.05 -2.44 -4.97
C PRO A 162 18.47 -2.32 -6.37
N LEU A 163 18.32 -1.07 -6.84
CA LEU A 163 17.89 -0.76 -8.19
C LEU A 163 19.08 -0.86 -9.16
N ASP A 164 18.80 -1.42 -10.32
CA ASP A 164 19.67 -1.39 -11.50
C ASP A 164 19.10 -0.48 -12.58
N GLU A 165 19.77 -0.33 -13.71
CA GLU A 165 19.30 0.52 -14.80
C GLU A 165 17.92 0.09 -15.35
N ALA A 166 17.67 -1.20 -15.41
CA ALA A 166 16.41 -1.75 -15.91
C ALA A 166 15.22 -1.51 -14.94
N SER A 167 15.50 -1.06 -13.73
CA SER A 167 14.44 -0.74 -12.73
C SER A 167 13.76 0.60 -13.01
N PHE A 168 14.32 1.46 -13.86
CA PHE A 168 13.82 2.79 -14.14
C PHE A 168 12.96 2.78 -15.40
N ILE A 169 11.70 3.17 -15.25
CA ILE A 169 10.72 3.28 -16.33
C ILE A 169 10.52 4.78 -16.60
N GLU A 170 10.74 5.22 -17.83
CA GLU A 170 10.51 6.61 -18.22
C GLU A 170 9.04 7.01 -18.01
N SER A 171 8.81 8.17 -17.43
CA SER A 171 7.49 8.74 -17.17
C SER A 171 7.51 10.26 -17.31
N GLY A 172 7.24 10.77 -18.51
CA GLY A 172 7.46 12.17 -18.87
C GLY A 172 8.94 12.52 -18.81
N ASP A 173 9.28 13.56 -18.01
CA ASP A 173 10.67 13.99 -17.80
C ASP A 173 11.37 13.25 -16.65
N ASP A 174 10.68 12.39 -15.94
CA ASP A 174 11.13 11.68 -14.75
C ASP A 174 11.03 10.16 -14.93
N TYR A 175 11.21 9.42 -13.85
CA TYR A 175 11.15 7.96 -13.83
C TYR A 175 10.16 7.44 -12.79
N ILE A 176 9.62 6.27 -13.07
CA ILE A 176 8.89 5.43 -12.11
C ILE A 176 9.75 4.21 -11.80
N VAL A 177 9.85 3.86 -10.51
CA VAL A 177 10.44 2.60 -10.05
C VAL A 177 9.41 1.82 -9.26
N ARG A 178 9.40 0.49 -9.43
CA ARG A 178 8.37 -0.39 -8.85
C ARG A 178 9.00 -1.55 -8.11
N PHE A 179 8.49 -1.82 -6.92
CA PHE A 179 8.78 -3.04 -6.18
C PHE A 179 7.54 -3.95 -6.17
N ARG A 180 7.75 -5.24 -6.47
CA ARG A 180 6.70 -6.26 -6.45
C ARG A 180 7.01 -7.26 -5.35
N LEU A 181 6.20 -7.27 -4.28
CA LEU A 181 6.26 -8.29 -3.25
C LEU A 181 5.42 -9.49 -3.73
N GLN A 182 6.10 -10.47 -4.30
CA GLN A 182 5.52 -11.70 -4.84
C GLN A 182 5.55 -12.83 -3.80
N ASN A 183 4.85 -13.94 -4.08
CA ASN A 183 4.83 -15.14 -3.25
C ASN A 183 4.41 -14.86 -1.80
N VAL A 184 3.43 -13.98 -1.62
CA VAL A 184 2.84 -13.77 -0.30
C VAL A 184 2.10 -15.04 0.08
N LEU A 185 2.62 -15.74 1.08
CA LEU A 185 2.02 -16.99 1.57
C LEU A 185 0.64 -16.73 2.17
N TYR A 186 -0.19 -17.76 2.18
CA TYR A 186 -1.55 -17.70 2.70
C TYR A 186 -1.62 -17.08 4.11
N GLU A 187 -0.77 -17.54 5.03
CA GLU A 187 -0.70 -17.04 6.41
C GLU A 187 -0.30 -15.55 6.53
N ASN A 188 0.22 -14.96 5.47
CA ASN A 188 0.61 -13.55 5.41
C ASN A 188 -0.37 -12.68 4.60
N MET A 189 -1.48 -13.25 4.13
CA MET A 189 -2.44 -12.57 3.25
C MET A 189 -3.00 -11.27 3.87
N ASN A 190 -3.23 -11.29 5.18
CA ASN A 190 -3.78 -10.16 5.95
C ASN A 190 -2.68 -9.29 6.59
N ARG A 191 -1.41 -9.66 6.43
CA ARG A 191 -0.28 -8.95 7.03
C ARG A 191 0.07 -7.71 6.22
N GLY A 192 0.16 -6.56 6.89
CA GLY A 192 0.63 -5.33 6.26
C GLY A 192 2.15 -5.34 6.01
N PHE A 193 2.55 -4.80 4.86
CA PHE A 193 3.95 -4.59 4.49
C PHE A 193 4.19 -3.11 4.20
N VAL A 194 5.33 -2.62 4.65
CA VAL A 194 5.84 -1.28 4.38
C VAL A 194 6.95 -1.39 3.35
N CYS A 195 6.92 -0.54 2.33
CA CYS A 195 8.00 -0.41 1.35
C CYS A 195 8.47 1.04 1.31
N MET A 196 9.78 1.23 1.24
CA MET A 196 10.39 2.54 1.06
C MET A 196 11.43 2.52 -0.05
N LEU A 197 11.61 3.65 -0.70
CA LEU A 197 12.75 3.92 -1.56
C LEU A 197 13.81 4.66 -0.76
N VAL A 198 15.03 4.14 -0.77
CA VAL A 198 16.15 4.62 0.05
C VAL A 198 17.33 4.97 -0.85
N LEU A 199 17.94 6.13 -0.63
CA LEU A 199 19.25 6.50 -1.16
C LEU A 199 20.32 6.17 -0.12
N ALA A 200 21.16 5.19 -0.39
CA ALA A 200 22.34 4.88 0.38
C ALA A 200 23.55 5.61 -0.19
N THR A 201 24.32 6.28 0.67
CA THR A 201 25.56 6.98 0.29
C THR A 201 26.72 6.49 1.14
N ASN A 202 27.76 5.92 0.51
CA ASN A 202 29.00 5.56 1.19
C ASN A 202 29.89 6.80 1.33
N THR A 203 30.11 7.23 2.57
CA THR A 203 30.89 8.43 2.89
C THR A 203 32.39 8.12 3.11
N GLY A 204 32.80 6.87 3.01
CA GLY A 204 34.14 6.43 3.38
C GLY A 204 34.32 6.14 4.87
N ASN A 205 33.50 6.76 5.73
CA ASN A 205 33.45 6.52 7.19
C ASN A 205 32.24 5.69 7.61
N GLY A 206 31.42 5.28 6.65
CA GLY A 206 30.19 4.53 6.86
C GLY A 206 29.17 4.82 5.76
N ILE A 207 27.98 4.25 5.88
CA ILE A 207 26.86 4.47 4.95
C ILE A 207 25.85 5.38 5.63
N THR A 208 25.46 6.44 4.92
CA THR A 208 24.32 7.29 5.30
C THR A 208 23.13 6.95 4.44
N TYR A 209 21.93 7.14 4.98
CA TYR A 209 20.69 6.79 4.33
C TYR A 209 19.74 7.99 4.31
N GLN A 210 19.06 8.17 3.19
CA GLN A 210 17.95 9.10 3.03
C GLN A 210 16.80 8.34 2.39
N TYR A 211 15.56 8.71 2.67
CA TYR A 211 14.38 7.98 2.19
C TYR A 211 13.41 8.89 1.45
N ASN A 212 12.43 8.28 0.79
CA ASN A 212 11.41 8.99 0.03
C ASN A 212 10.55 9.89 0.92
N SER A 213 10.04 10.96 0.34
CA SER A 213 8.97 11.75 0.96
C SER A 213 7.65 11.00 0.90
N TYR A 214 6.77 11.31 1.85
CA TYR A 214 5.37 10.96 1.83
C TYR A 214 4.53 12.21 1.54
N GLN A 215 3.35 12.02 1.00
CA GLN A 215 2.38 13.09 0.89
C GLN A 215 2.05 13.62 2.29
N SER A 216 1.76 14.92 2.42
CA SER A 216 1.41 15.53 3.71
C SER A 216 0.25 14.78 4.38
N GLY A 217 0.40 14.44 5.64
CA GLY A 217 -0.56 13.65 6.41
C GLY A 217 -0.45 12.13 6.23
N VAL A 218 0.40 11.65 5.31
CA VAL A 218 0.65 10.23 5.09
C VAL A 218 1.92 9.81 5.83
N THR A 219 1.87 8.69 6.52
CA THR A 219 3.00 8.11 7.26
C THR A 219 3.38 6.76 6.65
N TYR A 220 4.50 6.17 7.10
CA TYR A 220 4.84 4.82 6.69
C TYR A 220 3.75 3.80 7.06
N ARG A 221 3.03 3.98 8.17
CA ARG A 221 1.93 3.10 8.60
C ARG A 221 0.73 3.21 7.66
N SER A 222 0.33 4.43 7.31
CA SER A 222 -0.77 4.64 6.36
C SER A 222 -0.45 4.13 4.95
N ASN A 223 0.82 3.91 4.63
CA ASN A 223 1.28 3.25 3.40
C ASN A 223 1.51 1.74 3.53
N ALA A 224 1.35 1.17 4.73
CA ALA A 224 1.38 -0.29 4.88
C ALA A 224 0.18 -0.90 4.14
N ARG A 225 0.44 -1.96 3.39
CA ARG A 225 -0.60 -2.66 2.63
C ARG A 225 -0.45 -4.16 2.78
N SER A 226 -1.57 -4.84 3.02
CA SER A 226 -1.67 -6.29 2.92
C SER A 226 -2.10 -6.69 1.51
N PHE A 227 -1.93 -7.97 1.19
CA PHE A 227 -2.42 -8.52 -0.06
C PHE A 227 -3.96 -8.42 -0.15
N ALA A 228 -4.65 -8.72 0.96
CA ALA A 228 -6.10 -8.59 1.08
C ALA A 228 -6.56 -7.13 0.85
N TYR A 229 -5.84 -6.15 1.39
CA TYR A 229 -6.16 -4.73 1.19
C TYR A 229 -6.13 -4.34 -0.29
N VAL A 230 -5.04 -4.68 -1.00
CA VAL A 230 -4.90 -4.26 -2.41
C VAL A 230 -5.85 -5.03 -3.33
N ALA A 231 -6.20 -6.28 -3.00
CA ALA A 231 -7.23 -7.03 -3.71
C ALA A 231 -8.63 -6.41 -3.52
N ALA A 232 -8.96 -6.01 -2.29
CA ALA A 232 -10.22 -5.34 -1.97
C ALA A 232 -10.33 -3.97 -2.65
N ALA A 233 -9.24 -3.19 -2.69
CA ALA A 233 -9.18 -1.91 -3.39
C ALA A 233 -9.45 -2.08 -4.90
N ALA A 234 -8.87 -3.09 -5.52
CA ALA A 234 -9.10 -3.40 -6.94
C ALA A 234 -10.57 -3.77 -7.21
N LEU A 235 -11.20 -4.56 -6.35
CA LEU A 235 -12.62 -4.87 -6.47
C LEU A 235 -13.50 -3.63 -6.32
N ASN A 236 -13.18 -2.73 -5.37
CA ASN A 236 -13.88 -1.46 -5.22
C ASN A 236 -13.75 -0.59 -6.48
N ALA A 237 -12.53 -0.50 -7.05
CA ALA A 237 -12.27 0.23 -8.28
C ALA A 237 -13.07 -0.34 -9.47
N HIS A 238 -13.16 -1.66 -9.57
CA HIS A 238 -13.95 -2.32 -10.61
C HIS A 238 -15.44 -1.99 -10.51
N VAL A 239 -16.03 -2.11 -9.31
CA VAL A 239 -17.46 -1.82 -9.08
C VAL A 239 -17.78 -0.35 -9.36
N LEU A 240 -16.84 0.55 -9.10
CA LEU A 240 -16.97 1.98 -9.40
C LEU A 240 -16.72 2.31 -10.88
N GLY A 241 -16.36 1.33 -11.72
CA GLY A 241 -16.04 1.55 -13.13
C GLY A 241 -14.73 2.32 -13.36
N MET A 242 -13.87 2.42 -12.34
CA MET A 242 -12.55 3.03 -12.43
C MET A 242 -11.54 2.09 -13.08
N GLU A 243 -11.73 0.79 -12.93
CA GLU A 243 -10.96 -0.29 -13.53
C GLU A 243 -11.87 -1.33 -14.13
N THR A 244 -11.39 -2.00 -15.18
CA THR A 244 -12.14 -3.09 -15.83
C THR A 244 -11.29 -4.35 -15.81
N PHE A 245 -11.79 -5.39 -15.16
CA PHE A 245 -11.19 -6.72 -15.13
C PHE A 245 -12.06 -7.70 -15.91
N ASP A 246 -11.43 -8.65 -16.59
CA ASP A 246 -12.12 -9.80 -17.15
C ASP A 246 -12.61 -10.76 -16.04
N ASP A 247 -13.46 -11.72 -16.41
CA ASP A 247 -14.06 -12.66 -15.47
C ASP A 247 -13.01 -13.49 -14.71
N ALA A 248 -11.88 -13.84 -15.35
CA ALA A 248 -10.83 -14.61 -14.75
C ALA A 248 -10.09 -13.80 -13.65
N LYS A 249 -9.74 -12.55 -13.94
CA LYS A 249 -9.13 -11.64 -12.96
C LYS A 249 -10.08 -11.34 -11.81
N LEU A 250 -11.37 -11.14 -12.08
CA LEU A 250 -12.39 -10.96 -11.05
C LEU A 250 -12.54 -12.18 -10.15
N ALA A 251 -12.54 -13.39 -10.72
CA ALA A 251 -12.58 -14.62 -9.94
C ALA A 251 -11.35 -14.75 -9.03
N ARG A 252 -10.15 -14.43 -9.54
CA ARG A 252 -8.92 -14.41 -8.74
C ARG A 252 -9.00 -13.40 -7.59
N LEU A 253 -9.43 -12.16 -7.85
CA LEU A 253 -9.57 -11.12 -6.81
C LEU A 253 -10.55 -11.57 -5.71
N LYS A 254 -11.70 -12.12 -6.09
CA LYS A 254 -12.68 -12.67 -5.13
C LYS A 254 -12.10 -13.85 -4.35
N GLY A 255 -11.33 -14.72 -5.01
CA GLY A 255 -10.61 -15.81 -4.35
C GLY A 255 -9.65 -15.32 -3.27
N TYR A 256 -8.93 -14.22 -3.50
CA TYR A 256 -8.05 -13.62 -2.50
C TYR A 256 -8.82 -13.05 -1.30
N ILE A 257 -10.00 -12.45 -1.53
CA ILE A 257 -10.85 -12.00 -0.42
C ILE A 257 -11.35 -13.21 0.38
N ASN A 258 -11.79 -14.27 -0.28
CA ASN A 258 -12.20 -15.51 0.38
C ASN A 258 -11.08 -16.09 1.26
N GLN A 259 -9.87 -16.23 0.71
CA GLN A 259 -8.69 -16.68 1.44
C GLN A 259 -8.38 -15.79 2.66
N SER A 260 -8.53 -14.48 2.51
CA SER A 260 -8.33 -13.51 3.59
C SER A 260 -9.34 -13.69 4.72
N ILE A 261 -10.61 -13.94 4.39
CA ILE A 261 -11.69 -14.22 5.34
C ILE A 261 -11.45 -15.54 6.07
N ASP A 262 -11.10 -16.58 5.33
CA ASP A 262 -10.81 -17.91 5.89
C ASP A 262 -9.66 -17.85 6.89
N LEU A 263 -8.56 -17.17 6.53
CA LEU A 263 -7.44 -16.93 7.42
C LEU A 263 -7.87 -16.15 8.67
N ALA A 264 -8.69 -15.12 8.52
CA ALA A 264 -9.19 -14.31 9.64
C ALA A 264 -10.07 -15.13 10.60
N ASN A 265 -10.72 -16.18 10.09
CA ASN A 265 -11.50 -17.16 10.87
C ASN A 265 -10.63 -18.27 11.48
N GLY A 266 -9.31 -18.22 11.31
CA GLY A 266 -8.38 -19.19 11.87
C GLY A 266 -8.27 -20.50 11.08
N LEU A 267 -8.67 -20.51 9.81
CA LEU A 267 -8.49 -21.68 8.95
C LEU A 267 -7.05 -21.73 8.43
N GLU A 268 -6.46 -22.92 8.39
CA GLU A 268 -5.08 -23.11 7.89
C GLU A 268 -5.00 -23.12 6.37
N GLU A 269 -6.11 -23.39 5.70
CA GLU A 269 -6.25 -23.43 4.25
C GLU A 269 -7.56 -22.76 3.82
N SER A 270 -7.60 -22.23 2.59
CA SER A 270 -8.83 -21.68 2.04
C SER A 270 -9.86 -22.77 1.76
N THR A 271 -11.11 -22.52 2.16
CA THR A 271 -12.23 -23.43 1.89
C THR A 271 -12.82 -23.25 0.50
N ASP A 272 -12.53 -22.10 -0.14
CA ASP A 272 -13.07 -21.70 -1.45
C ASP A 272 -14.61 -21.78 -1.52
N ASP A 273 -15.27 -21.48 -0.38
CA ASP A 273 -16.72 -21.58 -0.19
C ASP A 273 -17.50 -20.37 -0.73
N GLY A 274 -16.79 -19.41 -1.32
CA GLY A 274 -17.36 -18.16 -1.82
C GLY A 274 -17.65 -17.15 -0.73
N SER A 275 -16.96 -17.22 0.41
CA SER A 275 -17.07 -16.23 1.49
C SER A 275 -16.88 -14.80 0.96
N LYS A 276 -17.58 -13.87 1.56
CA LYS A 276 -17.51 -12.47 1.21
C LYS A 276 -17.58 -11.58 2.44
N VAL A 277 -17.11 -10.35 2.29
CA VAL A 277 -17.19 -9.36 3.36
C VAL A 277 -18.66 -9.03 3.63
N VAL A 278 -19.06 -9.13 4.89
CA VAL A 278 -20.41 -8.71 5.34
C VAL A 278 -20.28 -7.35 5.98
N MET A 279 -21.02 -6.37 5.46
CA MET A 279 -20.99 -5.02 6.02
C MET A 279 -22.33 -4.62 6.65
N GLU A 280 -22.24 -3.84 7.71
CA GLU A 280 -23.36 -3.12 8.33
C GLU A 280 -23.12 -1.62 8.20
N VAL A 281 -24.11 -0.90 7.72
CA VAL A 281 -24.02 0.54 7.46
C VAL A 281 -25.07 1.30 8.26
N SER A 282 -24.69 2.40 8.89
CA SER A 282 -25.61 3.28 9.62
C SER A 282 -25.48 4.72 9.09
N PRO A 283 -26.60 5.38 8.74
CA PRO A 283 -27.98 4.93 8.83
C PRO A 283 -28.33 3.82 7.82
N THR A 284 -29.22 2.90 8.21
CA THR A 284 -29.61 1.71 7.42
C THR A 284 -30.67 1.96 6.35
N GLY A 285 -31.19 3.15 6.23
CA GLY A 285 -32.29 3.46 5.31
C GLY A 285 -32.30 4.90 4.85
N PRO A 286 -33.32 5.30 4.10
CA PRO A 286 -33.45 6.67 3.63
C PRO A 286 -33.37 7.68 4.78
N LYS A 287 -32.61 8.74 4.57
CA LYS A 287 -32.43 9.82 5.54
C LYS A 287 -32.86 11.14 4.93
N THR A 288 -33.59 11.96 5.71
CA THR A 288 -33.89 13.34 5.35
C THR A 288 -33.07 14.28 6.22
N VAL A 289 -32.44 15.27 5.61
CA VAL A 289 -31.60 16.28 6.26
C VAL A 289 -31.88 17.66 5.68
N SER A 290 -31.61 18.71 6.43
CA SER A 290 -31.68 20.09 5.94
C SER A 290 -30.42 20.52 5.23
N VAL A 291 -30.53 21.52 4.33
CA VAL A 291 -29.36 22.16 3.73
C VAL A 291 -28.38 22.65 4.81
N GLY A 292 -27.11 22.36 4.69
CA GLY A 292 -26.06 22.69 5.66
C GLY A 292 -25.90 21.69 6.81
N GLU A 293 -26.80 20.71 6.93
CA GLU A 293 -26.65 19.64 7.93
C GLU A 293 -25.53 18.68 7.55
N THR A 294 -24.85 18.17 8.58
CA THR A 294 -23.79 17.16 8.43
C THR A 294 -24.13 15.92 9.25
N PHE A 295 -23.71 14.76 8.79
CA PHE A 295 -23.79 13.50 9.54
C PHE A 295 -22.71 12.54 9.09
N LYS A 296 -22.44 11.52 9.91
CA LYS A 296 -21.44 10.50 9.59
C LYS A 296 -22.11 9.19 9.18
N VAL A 297 -21.65 8.61 8.08
CA VAL A 297 -21.93 7.21 7.71
C VAL A 297 -20.94 6.35 8.49
N LYS A 298 -21.47 5.46 9.34
CA LYS A 298 -20.66 4.48 10.08
C LYS A 298 -20.76 3.15 9.37
N VAL A 299 -19.62 2.47 9.24
CA VAL A 299 -19.52 1.15 8.62
C VAL A 299 -18.80 0.24 9.60
N SER A 300 -19.38 -0.91 9.88
CA SER A 300 -18.71 -2.06 10.46
C SER A 300 -18.80 -3.21 9.48
N TYR A 301 -17.83 -4.12 9.53
CA TYR A 301 -17.80 -5.25 8.64
C TYR A 301 -17.15 -6.46 9.30
N PHE A 302 -17.39 -7.63 8.74
CA PHE A 302 -16.78 -8.88 9.15
C PHE A 302 -15.98 -9.48 7.98
N PRO A 303 -14.77 -9.99 8.21
CA PRO A 303 -14.05 -10.08 9.50
C PRO A 303 -13.41 -8.76 9.94
N GLU A 304 -13.58 -8.39 11.21
CA GLU A 304 -13.11 -7.11 11.78
C GLU A 304 -11.58 -7.01 11.87
N ASN A 305 -10.89 -8.16 11.93
CA ASN A 305 -9.44 -8.25 12.08
C ASN A 305 -8.67 -8.18 10.75
N VAL A 306 -9.35 -7.85 9.65
CA VAL A 306 -8.72 -7.60 8.35
C VAL A 306 -8.94 -6.16 7.95
N ASN A 307 -7.88 -5.46 7.61
CA ASN A 307 -7.99 -4.09 7.13
C ASN A 307 -8.39 -4.09 5.65
N TYR A 308 -9.65 -3.78 5.36
CA TYR A 308 -10.16 -3.55 4.01
C TYR A 308 -10.43 -2.05 3.79
N PRO A 309 -10.12 -1.49 2.59
CA PRO A 309 -10.43 -0.10 2.28
C PRO A 309 -11.94 0.09 2.12
N ILE A 310 -12.49 1.08 2.84
CA ILE A 310 -13.87 1.52 2.69
C ILE A 310 -13.87 2.76 1.82
N TRP A 311 -14.64 2.75 0.73
CA TRP A 311 -14.77 3.89 -0.15
C TRP A 311 -16.19 4.42 -0.13
N TYR A 312 -16.31 5.74 -0.21
CA TYR A 312 -17.60 6.45 -0.24
C TYR A 312 -17.72 7.26 -1.53
N ARG A 313 -18.94 7.32 -2.08
CA ARG A 313 -19.26 8.17 -3.24
C ARG A 313 -20.67 8.73 -3.14
N SER A 314 -20.83 9.99 -3.54
CA SER A 314 -22.12 10.59 -3.79
C SER A 314 -22.50 10.46 -5.25
N THR A 315 -23.76 10.11 -5.56
CA THR A 315 -24.26 10.09 -6.93
C THR A 315 -24.49 11.51 -7.48
N ASP A 316 -24.62 12.51 -6.59
CA ASP A 316 -24.75 13.92 -6.97
C ASP A 316 -24.04 14.81 -5.96
N THR A 317 -22.81 15.20 -6.28
CA THR A 317 -21.97 16.06 -5.44
C THR A 317 -22.46 17.51 -5.37
N THR A 318 -23.44 17.90 -6.17
CA THR A 318 -24.10 19.21 -6.06
C THR A 318 -25.20 19.24 -4.99
N VAL A 319 -25.77 18.08 -4.67
CA VAL A 319 -26.79 17.89 -3.62
C VAL A 319 -26.13 17.62 -2.27
N LEU A 320 -25.15 16.69 -2.23
CA LEU A 320 -24.39 16.37 -1.04
C LEU A 320 -23.00 15.85 -1.39
N THR A 321 -22.04 16.06 -0.49
CA THR A 321 -20.69 15.48 -0.55
C THR A 321 -20.50 14.46 0.57
N VAL A 322 -19.59 13.54 0.37
CA VAL A 322 -19.08 12.61 1.39
C VAL A 322 -17.57 12.58 1.28
N ASP A 323 -16.90 12.67 2.42
CA ASP A 323 -15.43 12.52 2.50
C ASP A 323 -15.03 11.07 2.71
N ASP A 324 -13.71 10.83 2.74
CA ASP A 324 -13.13 9.49 2.88
C ASP A 324 -13.40 8.86 4.26
N ASN A 325 -13.74 9.67 5.26
CA ASN A 325 -14.11 9.23 6.61
C ASN A 325 -15.64 9.01 6.77
N GLY A 326 -16.40 9.12 5.68
CA GLY A 326 -17.86 8.97 5.68
C GLY A 326 -18.59 10.18 6.25
N ASN A 327 -17.95 11.35 6.42
CA ASN A 327 -18.65 12.57 6.81
C ASN A 327 -19.41 13.14 5.62
N VAL A 328 -20.71 13.31 5.77
CA VAL A 328 -21.62 13.80 4.75
C VAL A 328 -21.99 15.25 5.03
N THR A 329 -22.00 16.09 3.99
CA THR A 329 -22.45 17.47 4.04
C THR A 329 -23.56 17.69 3.02
N ALA A 330 -24.74 18.12 3.46
CA ALA A 330 -25.87 18.48 2.62
C ALA A 330 -25.66 19.89 2.05
N LEU A 331 -25.64 20.04 0.72
CA LEU A 331 -25.30 21.30 0.05
C LEU A 331 -26.51 22.01 -0.54
N LYS A 332 -27.45 21.26 -1.10
CA LYS A 332 -28.58 21.81 -1.85
C LYS A 332 -29.77 20.85 -1.79
N ALA A 333 -31.00 21.41 -1.76
CA ALA A 333 -32.23 20.62 -1.85
C ALA A 333 -32.23 19.69 -3.07
N GLY A 334 -32.54 18.42 -2.85
CA GLY A 334 -32.54 17.38 -3.85
C GLY A 334 -32.44 15.98 -3.23
N THR A 335 -32.24 14.96 -4.05
CA THR A 335 -32.07 13.59 -3.59
C THR A 335 -30.81 13.00 -4.25
N ALA A 336 -29.94 12.42 -3.45
CA ALA A 336 -28.76 11.71 -3.90
C ALA A 336 -28.56 10.41 -3.10
N ILE A 337 -27.75 9.50 -3.62
CA ILE A 337 -27.39 8.25 -2.95
C ILE A 337 -25.91 8.34 -2.53
N ILE A 338 -25.64 7.98 -1.29
CA ILE A 338 -24.28 7.70 -0.81
C ILE A 338 -24.03 6.22 -1.04
N GLY A 339 -23.08 5.89 -1.90
CA GLY A 339 -22.56 4.53 -2.06
C GLY A 339 -21.44 4.26 -1.09
N VAL A 340 -21.45 3.10 -0.44
CA VAL A 340 -20.39 2.55 0.40
C VAL A 340 -19.87 1.30 -0.28
N TYR A 341 -18.54 1.17 -0.41
CA TYR A 341 -17.87 0.09 -1.14
C TYR A 341 -16.77 -0.52 -0.27
N ILE A 342 -16.78 -1.86 -0.14
CA ILE A 342 -15.79 -2.61 0.59
C ILE A 342 -15.58 -3.98 -0.06
N ALA A 343 -14.36 -4.28 -0.50
CA ALA A 343 -14.01 -5.56 -1.13
C ALA A 343 -14.98 -5.99 -2.27
N GLY A 344 -15.49 -5.01 -3.03
CA GLY A 344 -16.46 -5.21 -4.10
C GLY A 344 -17.91 -5.31 -3.67
N GLU A 345 -18.22 -5.43 -2.37
CA GLU A 345 -19.57 -5.33 -1.83
C GLU A 345 -20.03 -3.86 -1.80
N THR A 346 -21.33 -3.63 -1.99
CA THR A 346 -21.88 -2.27 -2.12
C THR A 346 -23.13 -2.08 -1.27
N TYR A 347 -23.26 -0.88 -0.68
CA TYR A 347 -24.46 -0.46 0.01
C TYR A 347 -24.83 0.97 -0.38
N GLY A 348 -26.12 1.25 -0.57
CA GLY A 348 -26.63 2.56 -0.96
C GLY A 348 -27.53 3.19 0.11
N ILE A 349 -27.26 4.44 0.51
CA ILE A 349 -28.08 5.23 1.40
C ILE A 349 -28.73 6.35 0.60
N THR A 350 -30.05 6.32 0.44
CA THR A 350 -30.79 7.42 -0.18
C THR A 350 -30.91 8.59 0.82
N VAL A 351 -30.46 9.77 0.41
CA VAL A 351 -30.53 10.99 1.22
C VAL A 351 -31.36 12.04 0.49
N THR A 352 -32.38 12.54 1.15
CA THR A 352 -33.20 13.68 0.68
C THR A 352 -32.80 14.92 1.46
N VAL A 353 -32.38 15.95 0.77
CA VAL A 353 -32.00 17.25 1.32
C VAL A 353 -33.17 18.21 1.10
N SER A 354 -33.71 18.86 2.14
CA SER A 354 -34.82 19.78 2.09
C SER A 354 -34.50 21.15 2.66
#